data_cacc7784cd3bf20712cbf3709b88b3bf
#
_entry.id   cacc7784cd3bf20712cbf3709b88b3bf
#
_cell.length_a   1.000
_cell.length_b   1.000
_cell.length_c   1.000
_cell.angle_alpha   90.00
_cell.angle_beta   90.00
_cell.angle_gamma   90.00
#
_symmetry.space_group_name_H-M   'P 1'
#
loop_
_entity.id
_entity.type
_entity.pdbx_description
1 polymer ?
#
loop_
_entity_poly.entity_id
_entity_poly.type
_entity_poly.pdbx_seq_one_letter_code
_entity_poly.pdbx_strand_id
1 'polypeptide(L)'
;MIATQFSSLSFLHNWRTKLVYFFLTPLIDMLLLVLITTQYTGKFNWTVGIASIAIDAARLSLQTMNELLVKDANLRIDVEMVTKRPFSPRYWLSKALVALLVGSLLAIINFFLAFCLGAPMAIIIRALVMLPILCIDGIILGFTAWTISWQMNDPYFAQNLFSSLIELVSGILVIITAYPTWLAKIALLFPFYGPVNLIKTGHGNLAAGYLIIIIWLLIGLISYIIQLKQIRQTKGHWY
;
A
#
# COMPACT_ATOMS: atom_id res chain seq x y z
N MET A 1 2.53 -7.10 21.46
CA MET A 1 2.40 -5.97 20.55
C MET A 1 1.87 -6.37 19.16
N ILE A 2 2.53 -7.24 18.38
CA ILE A 2 2.05 -7.62 17.05
C ILE A 2 0.64 -8.23 17.11
N ALA A 3 0.40 -9.20 17.98
CA ALA A 3 -0.93 -9.82 18.15
C ALA A 3 -2.03 -8.81 18.51
N THR A 4 -1.72 -7.84 19.38
CA THR A 4 -2.66 -6.78 19.76
C THR A 4 -3.01 -5.87 18.59
N GLN A 5 -2.05 -5.60 17.71
CA GLN A 5 -2.29 -4.78 16.51
C GLN A 5 -3.06 -5.56 15.43
N PHE A 6 -2.82 -6.86 15.27
CA PHE A 6 -3.66 -7.71 14.44
C PHE A 6 -5.11 -7.72 14.92
N SER A 7 -5.32 -7.88 16.23
CA SER A 7 -6.67 -7.87 16.81
C SER A 7 -7.35 -6.49 16.75
N SER A 8 -6.62 -5.41 16.53
CA SER A 8 -7.20 -4.08 16.39
C SER A 8 -7.79 -3.83 14.99
N LEU A 9 -7.35 -4.55 13.95
CA LEU A 9 -7.83 -4.34 12.59
C LEU A 9 -9.30 -4.75 12.44
N SER A 10 -10.14 -3.82 12.00
CA SER A 10 -11.60 -4.01 11.93
C SER A 10 -12.01 -5.13 10.99
N PHE A 11 -11.35 -5.26 9.83
CA PHE A 11 -11.65 -6.28 8.84
C PHE A 11 -11.20 -7.69 9.24
N LEU A 12 -10.36 -7.82 10.29
CA LEU A 12 -9.94 -9.12 10.82
C LEU A 12 -10.87 -9.67 11.91
N HIS A 13 -11.86 -8.92 12.39
CA HIS A 13 -12.76 -9.38 13.44
C HIS A 13 -13.79 -10.40 12.96
N ASN A 14 -14.33 -10.22 11.75
CA ASN A 14 -15.38 -11.09 11.22
C ASN A 14 -14.83 -11.93 10.05
N TRP A 15 -15.18 -13.24 10.02
CA TRP A 15 -14.77 -14.13 8.94
C TRP A 15 -15.32 -13.69 7.56
N ARG A 16 -16.53 -13.08 7.53
CA ARG A 16 -17.14 -12.56 6.31
C ARG A 16 -16.34 -11.39 5.73
N THR A 17 -15.91 -10.47 6.57
CA THR A 17 -15.05 -9.37 6.15
C THR A 17 -13.67 -9.84 5.71
N LYS A 18 -13.08 -10.82 6.39
CA LYS A 18 -11.84 -11.47 5.91
C LYS A 18 -11.99 -12.03 4.51
N LEU A 19 -13.07 -12.77 4.25
CA LEU A 19 -13.34 -13.35 2.94
C LEU A 19 -13.49 -12.27 1.86
N VAL A 20 -14.18 -11.18 2.15
CA VAL A 20 -14.31 -10.05 1.23
C VAL A 20 -12.95 -9.42 0.93
N TYR A 21 -12.19 -9.05 1.96
CA TYR A 21 -10.93 -8.32 1.78
C TYR A 21 -9.81 -9.16 1.17
N PHE A 22 -9.69 -10.44 1.56
CA PHE A 22 -8.58 -11.30 1.11
C PHE A 22 -8.89 -12.09 -0.17
N PHE A 23 -10.16 -12.25 -0.52
CA PHE A 23 -10.59 -13.04 -1.67
C PHE A 23 -11.40 -12.24 -2.66
N LEU A 24 -12.56 -11.72 -2.24
CA LEU A 24 -13.54 -11.21 -3.18
C LEU A 24 -13.04 -9.93 -3.87
N THR A 25 -12.51 -8.98 -3.09
CA THR A 25 -12.02 -7.70 -3.63
C THR A 25 -10.88 -7.90 -4.63
N PRO A 26 -9.74 -8.55 -4.28
CA PRO A 26 -8.64 -8.70 -5.24
C PRO A 26 -9.01 -9.59 -6.43
N LEU A 27 -9.93 -10.55 -6.26
CA LEU A 27 -10.39 -11.38 -7.36
C LEU A 27 -11.27 -10.58 -8.33
N ILE A 28 -12.15 -9.73 -7.84
CA ILE A 28 -12.96 -8.85 -8.68
C ILE A 28 -12.08 -7.84 -9.41
N ASP A 29 -11.14 -7.20 -8.72
CA ASP A 29 -10.22 -6.24 -9.31
C ASP A 29 -9.36 -6.90 -10.39
N MET A 30 -8.80 -8.09 -10.10
CA MET A 30 -8.07 -8.90 -11.08
C MET A 30 -8.92 -9.23 -12.31
N LEU A 31 -10.13 -9.75 -12.10
CA LEU A 31 -11.01 -10.14 -13.21
C LEU A 31 -11.41 -8.93 -14.06
N LEU A 32 -11.74 -7.81 -13.44
CA LEU A 32 -12.10 -6.58 -14.13
C LEU A 32 -10.96 -6.10 -15.04
N LEU A 33 -9.73 -6.03 -14.53
CA LEU A 33 -8.58 -5.59 -15.30
C LEU A 33 -8.21 -6.57 -16.41
N VAL A 34 -8.32 -7.89 -16.15
CA VAL A 34 -8.08 -8.91 -17.16
C VAL A 34 -9.16 -8.88 -18.25
N LEU A 35 -10.44 -8.69 -17.90
CA LEU A 35 -11.52 -8.58 -18.88
C LEU A 35 -11.36 -7.36 -19.78
N ILE A 36 -10.99 -6.20 -19.20
CA ILE A 36 -10.68 -5.00 -19.98
C ILE A 36 -9.56 -5.29 -20.99
N THR A 37 -8.45 -5.89 -20.53
CA THR A 37 -7.33 -6.20 -21.44
C THR A 37 -7.69 -7.26 -22.47
N THR A 38 -8.52 -8.24 -22.12
CA THR A 38 -8.99 -9.28 -23.03
C THR A 38 -9.85 -8.70 -24.15
N GLN A 39 -10.66 -7.69 -23.85
CA GLN A 39 -11.48 -7.00 -24.86
C GLN A 39 -10.63 -6.37 -25.96
N TYR A 40 -9.45 -5.85 -25.62
CA TYR A 40 -8.54 -5.22 -26.59
C TYR A 40 -7.56 -6.20 -27.27
N THR A 41 -7.16 -7.26 -26.56
CA THR A 41 -6.13 -8.19 -27.04
C THR A 41 -6.68 -9.51 -27.55
N GLY A 42 -7.94 -9.82 -27.30
CA GLY A 42 -8.59 -11.10 -27.62
C GLY A 42 -8.06 -12.32 -26.84
N LYS A 43 -7.15 -12.12 -25.88
CA LYS A 43 -6.53 -13.19 -25.09
C LYS A 43 -6.51 -12.87 -23.62
N PHE A 44 -6.77 -13.90 -22.79
CA PHE A 44 -6.65 -13.79 -21.32
C PHE A 44 -5.20 -13.50 -20.92
N ASN A 45 -4.97 -12.40 -20.21
CA ASN A 45 -3.63 -11.92 -19.88
C ASN A 45 -3.30 -12.12 -18.39
N TRP A 46 -2.67 -13.23 -18.06
CA TRP A 46 -2.22 -13.53 -16.70
C TRP A 46 -1.23 -12.52 -16.12
N THR A 47 -0.44 -11.85 -16.96
CA THR A 47 0.53 -10.86 -16.46
C THR A 47 -0.17 -9.66 -15.82
N VAL A 48 -1.28 -9.23 -16.39
CA VAL A 48 -2.12 -8.15 -15.84
C VAL A 48 -2.77 -8.61 -14.53
N GLY A 49 -3.34 -9.82 -14.51
CA GLY A 49 -4.00 -10.35 -13.32
C GLY A 49 -3.05 -10.52 -12.14
N ILE A 50 -1.85 -11.09 -12.36
CA ILE A 50 -0.86 -11.27 -11.30
C ILE A 50 -0.29 -9.92 -10.82
N ALA A 51 -0.07 -8.97 -11.73
CA ALA A 51 0.36 -7.62 -11.37
C ALA A 51 -0.73 -6.88 -10.56
N SER A 52 -2.01 -7.06 -10.88
CA SER A 52 -3.13 -6.51 -10.11
C SER A 52 -3.11 -7.01 -8.67
N ILE A 53 -3.05 -8.33 -8.46
CA ILE A 53 -2.97 -8.91 -7.11
C ILE A 53 -1.78 -8.34 -6.32
N ALA A 54 -0.63 -8.15 -6.95
CA ALA A 54 0.55 -7.59 -6.29
C ALA A 54 0.36 -6.12 -5.89
N ILE A 55 -0.34 -5.34 -6.70
CA ILE A 55 -0.71 -3.95 -6.39
C ILE A 55 -1.80 -3.88 -5.31
N ASP A 56 -2.76 -4.80 -5.30
CA ASP A 56 -3.76 -4.90 -4.23
C ASP A 56 -3.11 -5.18 -2.88
N ALA A 57 -2.05 -5.99 -2.85
CA ALA A 57 -1.26 -6.21 -1.64
C ALA A 57 -0.58 -4.93 -1.14
N ALA A 58 -0.01 -4.12 -2.04
CA ALA A 58 0.57 -2.83 -1.70
C ALA A 58 -0.51 -1.86 -1.18
N ARG A 59 -1.68 -1.81 -1.84
CA ARG A 59 -2.84 -1.02 -1.43
C ARG A 59 -3.34 -1.42 -0.04
N LEU A 60 -3.47 -2.72 0.23
CA LEU A 60 -3.88 -3.21 1.55
C LEU A 60 -2.82 -2.91 2.62
N SER A 61 -1.53 -2.98 2.30
CA SER A 61 -0.45 -2.58 3.21
C SER A 61 -0.52 -1.08 3.55
N LEU A 62 -0.81 -0.22 2.56
CA LEU A 62 -1.04 1.21 2.75
C LEU A 62 -2.23 1.46 3.69
N GLN A 63 -3.37 0.84 3.40
CA GLN A 63 -4.60 0.98 4.19
C GLN A 63 -4.40 0.50 5.63
N THR A 64 -3.75 -0.66 5.80
CA THR A 64 -3.47 -1.23 7.12
C THR A 64 -2.56 -0.32 7.95
N MET A 65 -1.50 0.23 7.35
CA MET A 65 -0.59 1.14 8.06
C MET A 65 -1.32 2.39 8.52
N ASN A 66 -2.10 3.02 7.64
CA ASN A 66 -2.88 4.20 7.98
C ASN A 66 -3.95 3.90 9.06
N GLU A 67 -4.71 2.79 8.92
CA GLU A 67 -5.74 2.40 9.89
C GLU A 67 -5.16 2.20 11.29
N LEU A 68 -4.00 1.54 11.40
CA LEU A 68 -3.32 1.34 12.69
C LEU A 68 -2.89 2.66 13.33
N LEU A 69 -2.48 3.65 12.54
CA LEU A 69 -2.07 4.97 13.03
C LEU A 69 -3.29 5.83 13.41
N VAL A 70 -4.35 5.80 12.60
CA VAL A 70 -5.61 6.50 12.91
C VAL A 70 -6.24 5.95 14.18
N LYS A 71 -6.21 4.64 14.41
CA LYS A 71 -6.71 4.04 15.66
C LYS A 71 -5.94 4.51 16.89
N ASP A 72 -4.62 4.57 16.78
CA ASP A 72 -3.80 5.09 17.89
C ASP A 72 -4.12 6.57 18.16
N ALA A 73 -4.35 7.36 17.11
CA ALA A 73 -4.76 8.76 17.26
C ALA A 73 -6.12 8.87 17.97
N ASN A 74 -7.10 8.07 17.57
CA ASN A 74 -8.42 8.04 18.21
C ASN A 74 -8.37 7.61 19.68
N LEU A 75 -7.43 6.76 20.05
CA LEU A 75 -7.19 6.31 21.43
C LEU A 75 -6.24 7.26 22.21
N ARG A 76 -5.77 8.33 21.59
CA ARG A 76 -4.76 9.29 22.11
C ARG A 76 -3.43 8.63 22.51
N ILE A 77 -3.15 7.44 22.00
CA ILE A 77 -1.88 6.72 22.20
C ILE A 77 -0.75 7.46 21.48
N ASP A 78 -1.04 8.04 20.32
CA ASP A 78 -0.13 8.89 19.55
C ASP A 78 0.42 10.04 20.41
N VAL A 79 -0.43 10.73 21.16
CA VAL A 79 -0.03 11.84 22.05
C VAL A 79 0.90 11.37 23.16
N GLU A 80 0.65 10.20 23.75
CA GLU A 80 1.52 9.63 24.77
C GLU A 80 2.86 9.18 24.19
N MET A 81 2.86 8.56 23.02
CA MET A 81 4.06 8.13 22.30
C MET A 81 4.91 9.33 21.88
N VAL A 82 4.27 10.38 21.33
CA VAL A 82 4.91 11.63 20.91
C VAL A 82 5.61 12.35 22.04
N THR A 83 5.01 12.33 23.23
CA THR A 83 5.60 12.99 24.41
C THR A 83 6.74 12.22 25.03
N LYS A 84 6.64 10.88 25.09
CA LYS A 84 7.63 10.03 25.78
C LYS A 84 8.73 9.51 24.86
N ARG A 85 8.37 8.90 23.69
CA ARG A 85 9.34 8.23 22.77
C ARG A 85 8.87 8.30 21.32
N PRO A 86 8.93 9.47 20.64
CA PRO A 86 8.38 9.67 19.29
C PRO A 86 9.00 8.78 18.21
N PHE A 87 10.26 8.38 18.37
CA PHE A 87 10.98 7.54 17.41
C PHE A 87 11.27 6.13 17.95
N SER A 88 10.32 5.54 18.71
CA SER A 88 10.48 4.17 19.21
C SER A 88 10.51 3.14 18.07
N PRO A 89 11.63 2.44 17.82
CA PRO A 89 11.70 1.45 16.73
C PRO A 89 10.69 0.31 16.91
N ARG A 90 10.45 -0.10 18.15
CA ARG A 90 9.50 -1.18 18.47
C ARG A 90 8.08 -0.82 18.07
N TYR A 91 7.70 0.45 18.24
CA TYR A 91 6.37 0.94 17.87
C TYR A 91 6.20 0.94 16.33
N TRP A 92 7.10 1.57 15.62
CA TRP A 92 7.03 1.72 14.17
C TRP A 92 7.20 0.40 13.43
N LEU A 93 8.20 -0.41 13.81
CA LEU A 93 8.43 -1.72 13.21
C LEU A 93 7.27 -2.69 13.46
N SER A 94 6.63 -2.66 14.63
CA SER A 94 5.49 -3.55 14.88
C SER A 94 4.31 -3.26 13.96
N LYS A 95 4.03 -1.98 13.65
CA LYS A 95 2.97 -1.57 12.71
C LYS A 95 3.33 -1.92 11.27
N ALA A 96 4.56 -1.59 10.87
CA ALA A 96 5.06 -1.90 9.54
C ALA A 96 5.04 -3.42 9.27
N LEU A 97 5.44 -4.25 10.25
CA LEU A 97 5.39 -5.71 10.13
C LEU A 97 3.95 -6.23 10.00
N VAL A 98 3.00 -5.68 10.76
CA VAL A 98 1.59 -6.08 10.63
C VAL A 98 1.05 -5.72 9.25
N ALA A 99 1.32 -4.51 8.76
CA ALA A 99 0.88 -4.08 7.44
C ALA A 99 1.52 -4.93 6.31
N LEU A 100 2.81 -5.25 6.44
CA LEU A 100 3.53 -6.13 5.52
C LEU A 100 2.94 -7.54 5.51
N LEU A 101 2.68 -8.13 6.67
CA LEU A 101 2.12 -9.47 6.79
C LEU A 101 0.71 -9.54 6.20
N VAL A 102 -0.13 -8.53 6.45
CA VAL A 102 -1.50 -8.46 5.94
C VAL A 102 -1.50 -8.36 4.41
N GLY A 103 -0.72 -7.46 3.82
CA GLY A 103 -0.61 -7.34 2.37
C GLY A 103 -0.01 -8.60 1.72
N SER A 104 1.05 -9.15 2.32
CA SER A 104 1.67 -10.38 1.82
C SER A 104 0.72 -11.58 1.88
N LEU A 105 -0.09 -11.70 2.93
CA LEU A 105 -1.08 -12.76 3.08
C LEU A 105 -2.14 -12.69 1.97
N LEU A 106 -2.66 -11.50 1.66
CA LEU A 106 -3.57 -11.30 0.54
C LEU A 106 -2.95 -11.80 -0.76
N ALA A 107 -1.73 -11.36 -1.07
CA ALA A 107 -1.08 -11.75 -2.32
C ALA A 107 -0.82 -13.26 -2.40
N ILE A 108 -0.31 -13.88 -1.35
CA ILE A 108 0.00 -15.32 -1.33
C ILE A 108 -1.27 -16.16 -1.57
N ILE A 109 -2.37 -15.82 -0.91
CA ILE A 109 -3.66 -16.51 -1.10
C ILE A 109 -4.11 -16.42 -2.56
N ASN A 110 -4.08 -15.21 -3.14
CA ASN A 110 -4.57 -15.00 -4.50
C ASN A 110 -3.58 -15.51 -5.57
N PHE A 111 -2.27 -15.51 -5.33
CA PHE A 111 -1.30 -16.16 -6.21
C PHE A 111 -1.49 -17.69 -6.23
N PHE A 112 -1.78 -18.27 -5.07
CA PHE A 112 -2.11 -19.70 -5.00
C PHE A 112 -3.38 -20.03 -5.80
N LEU A 113 -4.43 -19.20 -5.69
CA LEU A 113 -5.63 -19.35 -6.50
C LEU A 113 -5.35 -19.20 -8.00
N ALA A 114 -4.60 -18.16 -8.38
CA ALA A 114 -4.22 -17.96 -9.77
C ALA A 114 -3.42 -19.14 -10.32
N PHE A 115 -2.52 -19.72 -9.52
CA PHE A 115 -1.79 -20.94 -9.88
C PHE A 115 -2.73 -22.11 -10.13
N CYS A 116 -3.71 -22.35 -9.25
CA CYS A 116 -4.72 -23.39 -9.42
C CYS A 116 -5.59 -23.17 -10.69
N LEU A 117 -5.76 -21.93 -11.10
CA LEU A 117 -6.49 -21.56 -12.33
C LEU A 117 -5.61 -21.59 -13.60
N GLY A 118 -4.33 -22.00 -13.49
CA GLY A 118 -3.43 -22.18 -14.62
C GLY A 118 -2.54 -20.97 -14.95
N ALA A 119 -2.33 -20.05 -14.01
CA ALA A 119 -1.38 -18.94 -14.22
C ALA A 119 0.06 -19.47 -14.35
N PRO A 120 0.88 -18.92 -15.27
CA PRO A 120 2.26 -19.33 -15.46
C PRO A 120 3.12 -19.08 -14.21
N MET A 121 3.77 -20.11 -13.69
CA MET A 121 4.58 -20.06 -12.47
C MET A 121 5.71 -19.00 -12.55
N ALA A 122 6.28 -18.80 -13.74
CA ALA A 122 7.33 -17.79 -13.93
C ALA A 122 6.88 -16.35 -13.57
N ILE A 123 5.61 -16.01 -13.86
CA ILE A 123 5.05 -14.69 -13.53
C ILE A 123 4.80 -14.58 -12.03
N ILE A 124 4.27 -15.65 -11.42
CA ILE A 124 4.02 -15.72 -9.98
C ILE A 124 5.34 -15.56 -9.20
N ILE A 125 6.41 -16.22 -9.62
CA ILE A 125 7.73 -16.10 -8.97
C ILE A 125 8.24 -14.65 -9.05
N ARG A 126 8.14 -14.00 -10.21
CA ARG A 126 8.51 -12.58 -10.34
C ARG A 126 7.70 -11.69 -9.39
N ALA A 127 6.39 -11.92 -9.31
CA ALA A 127 5.51 -11.19 -8.42
C ALA A 127 5.85 -11.43 -6.94
N LEU A 128 6.15 -12.67 -6.54
CA LEU A 128 6.60 -13.00 -5.18
C LEU A 128 7.92 -12.30 -4.80
N VAL A 129 8.85 -12.20 -5.73
CA VAL A 129 10.12 -11.48 -5.52
C VAL A 129 9.89 -9.98 -5.35
N MET A 130 8.93 -9.40 -6.08
CA MET A 130 8.60 -7.97 -6.00
C MET A 130 7.65 -7.63 -4.86
N LEU A 131 6.95 -8.61 -4.31
CA LEU A 131 5.94 -8.42 -3.27
C LEU A 131 6.43 -7.66 -2.02
N PRO A 132 7.59 -7.99 -1.42
CA PRO A 132 8.09 -7.25 -0.26
C PRO A 132 8.33 -5.77 -0.57
N ILE A 133 8.85 -5.46 -1.76
CA ILE A 133 9.13 -4.08 -2.20
C ILE A 133 7.79 -3.33 -2.32
N LEU A 134 6.82 -3.89 -3.03
CA LEU A 134 5.49 -3.29 -3.20
C LEU A 134 4.77 -3.06 -1.87
N CYS A 135 4.85 -4.02 -0.95
CA CYS A 135 4.25 -3.86 0.39
C CYS A 135 4.96 -2.76 1.20
N ILE A 136 6.29 -2.64 1.11
CA ILE A 136 7.07 -1.56 1.76
C ILE A 136 6.69 -0.20 1.17
N ASP A 137 6.55 -0.12 -0.15
CA ASP A 137 6.09 1.09 -0.83
C ASP A 137 4.69 1.51 -0.33
N GLY A 138 3.78 0.54 -0.21
CA GLY A 138 2.46 0.76 0.39
C GLY A 138 2.54 1.26 1.83
N ILE A 139 3.37 0.64 2.68
CA ILE A 139 3.55 1.03 4.09
C ILE A 139 4.04 2.48 4.21
N ILE A 140 5.04 2.87 3.42
CA ILE A 140 5.60 4.23 3.45
C ILE A 140 4.55 5.24 2.98
N LEU A 141 3.82 4.95 1.91
CA LEU A 141 2.71 5.78 1.46
C LEU A 141 1.58 5.86 2.49
N GLY A 142 1.26 4.77 3.20
CA GLY A 142 0.27 4.75 4.27
C GLY A 142 0.68 5.60 5.47
N PHE A 143 1.96 5.55 5.86
CA PHE A 143 2.53 6.43 6.87
C PHE A 143 2.43 7.90 6.43
N THR A 144 2.82 8.21 5.19
CA THR A 144 2.77 9.57 4.65
C THR A 144 1.32 10.07 4.52
N ALA A 145 0.40 9.22 4.10
CA ALA A 145 -1.03 9.53 4.03
C ALA A 145 -1.59 9.93 5.40
N TRP A 146 -1.26 9.16 6.45
CA TRP A 146 -1.65 9.50 7.81
C TRP A 146 -1.09 10.86 8.25
N THR A 147 0.19 11.13 8.00
CA THR A 147 0.78 12.41 8.38
C THR A 147 0.19 13.60 7.61
N ILE A 148 -0.17 13.45 6.35
CA ILE A 148 -0.83 14.51 5.55
C ILE A 148 -2.25 14.75 6.05
N SER A 149 -3.00 13.69 6.38
CA SER A 149 -4.40 13.80 6.84
C SER A 149 -4.52 14.18 8.32
N TRP A 150 -3.41 14.33 9.04
CA TRP A 150 -3.44 14.75 10.43
C TRP A 150 -4.07 16.15 10.54
N GLN A 151 -4.98 16.35 11.48
CA GLN A 151 -5.83 17.54 11.61
C GLN A 151 -6.89 17.77 10.51
N MET A 152 -7.02 16.89 9.52
CA MET A 152 -8.15 16.95 8.61
C MET A 152 -9.40 16.37 9.29
N ASN A 153 -10.58 16.82 8.86
CA ASN A 153 -11.85 16.26 9.34
C ASN A 153 -12.00 14.78 9.00
N ASP A 154 -11.43 14.36 7.86
CA ASP A 154 -11.35 12.96 7.46
C ASP A 154 -9.89 12.46 7.54
N PRO A 155 -9.55 11.62 8.54
CA PRO A 155 -8.21 11.08 8.70
C PRO A 155 -7.84 10.06 7.61
N TYR A 156 -8.81 9.61 6.80
CA TYR A 156 -8.61 8.69 5.68
C TYR A 156 -8.50 9.39 4.32
N PHE A 157 -8.60 10.70 4.25
CA PHE A 157 -8.63 11.45 2.99
C PHE A 157 -7.44 11.12 2.07
N ALA A 158 -6.20 11.29 2.55
CA ALA A 158 -5.02 11.02 1.73
C ALA A 158 -4.86 9.52 1.42
N GLN A 159 -5.22 8.63 2.35
CA GLN A 159 -5.26 7.20 2.11
C GLN A 159 -6.19 6.85 0.94
N ASN A 160 -7.41 7.36 0.94
CA ASN A 160 -8.40 7.10 -0.11
C ASN A 160 -7.93 7.65 -1.45
N LEU A 161 -7.35 8.85 -1.46
CA LEU A 161 -6.77 9.45 -2.65
C LEU A 161 -5.63 8.58 -3.22
N PHE A 162 -4.67 8.18 -2.39
CA PHE A 162 -3.55 7.33 -2.84
C PHE A 162 -4.03 5.96 -3.31
N SER A 163 -4.95 5.33 -2.56
CA SER A 163 -5.51 4.02 -2.93
C SER A 163 -6.21 4.06 -4.30
N SER A 164 -6.93 5.13 -4.61
CA SER A 164 -7.62 5.30 -5.90
C SER A 164 -6.64 5.58 -7.05
N LEU A 165 -5.53 6.28 -6.76
CA LEU A 165 -4.52 6.59 -7.77
C LEU A 165 -3.61 5.40 -8.08
N ILE A 166 -3.36 4.50 -7.14
CA ILE A 166 -2.39 3.40 -7.28
C ILE A 166 -2.67 2.57 -8.53
N GLU A 167 -3.89 2.17 -8.79
CA GLU A 167 -4.24 1.36 -9.96
C GLU A 167 -3.95 2.10 -11.28
N LEU A 168 -4.27 3.39 -11.31
CA LEU A 168 -4.07 4.22 -12.48
C LEU A 168 -2.57 4.45 -12.75
N VAL A 169 -1.80 4.73 -11.70
CA VAL A 169 -0.37 5.13 -11.85
C VAL A 169 0.58 3.95 -11.90
N SER A 170 0.13 2.75 -11.54
CA SER A 170 0.99 1.54 -11.51
C SER A 170 1.40 1.03 -12.88
N GLY A 171 0.68 1.40 -13.95
CA GLY A 171 0.95 0.92 -15.30
C GLY A 171 0.51 -0.53 -15.54
N ILE A 172 -0.45 -1.05 -14.78
CA ILE A 172 -0.96 -2.42 -14.94
C ILE A 172 -1.64 -2.58 -16.29
N LEU A 173 -2.61 -1.73 -16.61
CA LEU A 173 -3.40 -1.81 -17.83
C LEU A 173 -2.60 -1.35 -19.04
N VAL A 174 -2.02 -0.18 -18.96
CA VAL A 174 -1.31 0.48 -20.08
C VAL A 174 0.10 0.80 -19.61
N ILE A 175 1.08 0.58 -20.49
CA ILE A 175 2.47 0.94 -20.19
C ILE A 175 2.56 2.48 -20.07
N ILE A 176 3.26 2.99 -19.07
CA ILE A 176 3.33 4.44 -18.79
C ILE A 176 3.84 5.26 -20.00
N THR A 177 4.64 4.66 -20.86
CA THR A 177 5.10 5.32 -22.10
C THR A 177 3.98 5.65 -23.07
N ALA A 178 2.83 4.99 -22.97
CA ALA A 178 1.65 5.26 -23.78
C ALA A 178 0.64 6.21 -23.09
N TYR A 179 0.96 6.70 -21.89
CA TYR A 179 0.13 7.69 -21.20
C TYR A 179 0.28 9.09 -21.82
N PRO A 180 -0.77 9.92 -21.72
CA PRO A 180 -0.63 11.36 -21.96
C PRO A 180 0.49 11.92 -21.05
N THR A 181 1.23 12.92 -21.55
CA THR A 181 2.43 13.44 -20.86
C THR A 181 2.18 13.90 -19.43
N TRP A 182 1.01 14.47 -19.13
CA TRP A 182 0.64 14.88 -17.79
C TRP A 182 0.42 13.69 -16.84
N LEU A 183 -0.25 12.62 -17.33
CA LEU A 183 -0.52 11.41 -16.54
C LEU A 183 0.76 10.60 -16.31
N ALA A 184 1.64 10.53 -17.33
CA ALA A 184 2.95 9.91 -17.19
C ALA A 184 3.79 10.57 -16.08
N LYS A 185 3.77 11.91 -15.98
CA LYS A 185 4.45 12.64 -14.91
C LYS A 185 3.87 12.31 -13.53
N ILE A 186 2.55 12.21 -13.40
CA ILE A 186 1.90 11.81 -12.15
C ILE A 186 2.28 10.36 -11.79
N ALA A 187 2.26 9.46 -12.76
CA ALA A 187 2.61 8.05 -12.52
C ALA A 187 4.07 7.90 -12.05
N LEU A 188 4.97 8.71 -12.54
CA LEU A 188 6.38 8.73 -12.12
C LEU A 188 6.58 9.28 -10.70
N LEU A 189 5.58 9.91 -10.05
CA LEU A 189 5.64 10.29 -8.64
C LEU A 189 5.40 9.11 -7.69
N PHE A 190 4.98 7.95 -8.21
CA PHE A 190 4.69 6.76 -7.41
C PHE A 190 5.71 5.65 -7.71
N PRO A 191 6.08 4.82 -6.71
CA PRO A 191 7.18 3.85 -6.85
C PRO A 191 6.79 2.55 -7.56
N PHE A 192 5.54 2.43 -8.06
CA PHE A 192 4.98 1.14 -8.51
C PHE A 192 5.40 0.69 -9.90
N TYR A 193 5.74 1.63 -10.80
CA TYR A 193 6.01 1.31 -12.22
C TYR A 193 7.15 0.32 -12.42
N GLY A 194 8.27 0.51 -11.72
CA GLY A 194 9.44 -0.38 -11.84
C GLY A 194 9.12 -1.83 -11.47
N PRO A 195 8.60 -2.10 -10.27
CA PRO A 195 8.18 -3.44 -9.84
C PRO A 195 7.11 -4.06 -10.75
N VAL A 196 6.07 -3.31 -11.14
CA VAL A 196 5.01 -3.80 -12.03
C VAL A 196 5.55 -4.16 -13.39
N ASN A 197 6.42 -3.33 -13.97
CA ASN A 197 7.04 -3.62 -15.26
C ASN A 197 7.92 -4.89 -15.19
N LEU A 198 8.65 -5.09 -14.08
CA LEU A 198 9.44 -6.30 -13.86
C LEU A 198 8.55 -7.56 -13.78
N ILE A 199 7.40 -7.49 -13.13
CA ILE A 199 6.42 -8.59 -13.09
C ILE A 199 5.95 -8.90 -14.52
N LYS A 200 5.60 -7.87 -15.30
CA LYS A 200 5.01 -8.01 -16.65
C LYS A 200 6.01 -8.49 -17.69
N THR A 201 7.20 -7.92 -17.72
CA THR A 201 8.17 -8.11 -18.82
C THR A 201 9.44 -8.85 -18.40
N GLY A 202 9.70 -8.99 -17.10
CA GLY A 202 10.98 -9.47 -16.56
C GLY A 202 12.07 -8.40 -16.51
N HIS A 203 11.80 -7.18 -16.97
CA HIS A 203 12.72 -6.04 -16.95
C HIS A 203 12.06 -4.84 -16.27
N GLY A 204 12.77 -4.17 -15.37
CA GLY A 204 12.24 -3.00 -14.65
C GLY A 204 13.37 -2.18 -14.04
N ASN A 205 13.25 -0.87 -14.09
CA ASN A 205 14.18 0.04 -13.41
C ASN A 205 13.69 0.27 -11.98
N LEU A 206 14.24 -0.48 -11.02
CA LEU A 206 13.92 -0.35 -9.61
C LEU A 206 14.59 0.87 -8.96
N ALA A 207 15.73 1.34 -9.49
CA ALA A 207 16.49 2.43 -8.90
C ALA A 207 15.66 3.74 -8.83
N ALA A 208 14.91 4.05 -9.88
CA ALA A 208 14.01 5.19 -9.87
C ALA A 208 12.90 5.06 -8.81
N GLY A 209 12.33 3.86 -8.65
CA GLY A 209 11.34 3.57 -7.63
C GLY A 209 11.89 3.77 -6.21
N TYR A 210 13.11 3.31 -5.93
CA TYR A 210 13.75 3.51 -4.63
C TYR A 210 13.99 5.00 -4.32
N LEU A 211 14.39 5.80 -5.29
CA LEU A 211 14.53 7.25 -5.08
C LEU A 211 13.18 7.90 -4.74
N ILE A 212 12.12 7.53 -5.44
CA ILE A 212 10.78 8.07 -5.23
C ILE A 212 10.26 7.69 -3.84
N ILE A 213 10.43 6.45 -3.42
CA ILE A 213 9.95 6.03 -2.09
C ILE A 213 10.74 6.68 -0.95
N ILE A 214 12.02 6.95 -1.14
CA ILE A 214 12.82 7.73 -0.19
C ILE A 214 12.27 9.16 -0.09
N ILE A 215 11.89 9.79 -1.20
CA ILE A 215 11.27 11.12 -1.20
C ILE A 215 9.96 11.09 -0.42
N TRP A 216 9.09 10.11 -0.64
CA TRP A 216 7.84 9.95 0.12
C TRP A 216 8.09 9.73 1.61
N LEU A 217 9.09 8.93 1.96
CA LEU A 217 9.49 8.72 3.36
C LEU A 217 9.94 10.04 4.01
N LEU A 218 10.75 10.84 3.30
CA LEU A 218 11.20 12.16 3.78
C LEU A 218 10.02 13.12 3.97
N ILE A 219 9.08 13.18 3.03
CA ILE A 219 7.86 13.98 3.15
C ILE A 219 7.07 13.56 4.39
N GLY A 220 6.85 12.25 4.59
CA GLY A 220 6.18 11.73 5.77
C GLY A 220 6.90 12.08 7.07
N LEU A 221 8.22 11.93 7.12
CA LEU A 221 9.03 12.26 8.31
C LEU A 221 9.02 13.77 8.62
N ILE A 222 9.12 14.62 7.61
CA ILE A 222 9.06 16.08 7.80
C ILE A 222 7.68 16.46 8.35
N SER A 223 6.60 15.96 7.74
CA SER A 223 5.23 16.18 8.21
C SER A 223 5.06 15.69 9.66
N TYR A 224 5.59 14.51 9.98
CA TYR A 224 5.55 13.98 11.35
C TYR A 224 6.30 14.86 12.36
N ILE A 225 7.49 15.37 12.00
CA ILE A 225 8.27 16.29 12.86
C ILE A 225 7.50 17.59 13.10
N ILE A 226 6.79 18.11 12.10
CA ILE A 226 5.94 19.31 12.24
C ILE A 226 4.81 19.02 13.25
N GLN A 227 4.14 17.87 13.13
CA GLN A 227 3.11 17.45 14.07
C GLN A 227 3.64 17.34 15.51
N LEU A 228 4.83 16.75 15.68
CA LEU A 228 5.48 16.66 16.98
C LEU A 228 5.68 18.03 17.65
N LYS A 229 6.12 19.01 16.87
CA LYS A 229 6.31 20.38 17.36
C LYS A 229 4.98 21.02 17.79
N GLN A 230 3.94 20.88 16.99
CA GLN A 230 2.60 21.43 17.28
C GLN A 230 2.00 20.83 18.55
N ILE A 231 2.05 19.49 18.71
CA ILE A 231 1.53 18.81 19.91
C ILE A 231 2.28 19.27 21.16
N ARG A 232 3.59 19.45 21.10
CA ARG A 232 4.39 19.93 22.22
C ARG A 232 4.07 21.38 22.60
N GLN A 233 3.85 22.25 21.64
CA GLN A 233 3.48 23.64 21.87
C GLN A 233 2.10 23.78 22.51
N THR A 234 1.12 23.00 22.04
CA THR A 234 -0.25 23.03 22.60
C THR A 234 -0.28 22.53 24.05
N LYS A 235 0.57 21.57 24.43
CA LYS A 235 0.68 21.10 25.83
C LYS A 235 1.44 22.07 26.76
N GLY A 236 2.34 22.89 26.23
CA GLY A 236 3.07 23.90 27.02
C GLY A 236 2.18 25.01 27.59
N HIS A 237 0.94 25.12 27.14
CA HIS A 237 -0.04 26.10 27.65
C HIS A 237 -0.96 25.55 28.78
N TRP A 238 -0.78 24.30 29.20
CA TRP A 238 -1.62 23.67 30.23
C TRP A 238 -0.89 23.39 31.56
N TYR A 239 0.29 23.98 31.76
CA TYR A 239 1.05 23.99 33.03
C TYR A 239 1.41 25.38 33.47
#